data_4253a776fb1090d78c626a5abbf6cb14
#
_entry.id   4253a776fb1090d78c626a5abbf6cb14
#
_cell.length_a   1.000
_cell.length_b   1.000
_cell.length_c   1.000
_cell.angle_alpha   90.00
_cell.angle_beta   90.00
_cell.angle_gamma   90.00
#
_symmetry.space_group_name_H-M   'P 1'
#
loop_
_entity.id
_entity.type
_entity.pdbx_description
1 polymer ?
#
loop_
_entity_poly.entity_id
_entity_poly.type
_entity_poly.pdbx_seq_one_letter_code
_entity_poly.pdbx_strand_id
1 'polypeptide(L)'
;MEKNSQILQILYEEGWHSREDLAQNLGLEEAELEEQLKSLSREHPQLWQVPGLGVCLPQDPHRYDQKLLEALSGGPVEVHESLGSTNDVARERFGQGAGHGTAVLADYQTAGRGRMGRSFASPGGTGIYLSVLLTDSAVLEQSHLVTPAAAVVAVRALERLTRARIGIKWVNDLFCSGKKISGILTEAVVREGKPAGIIVGIGVNFATPPELLPEVAGSLRDFLLPGASRDEAAAALIRGLRDELPDLVRQRS
;
A
#
# COMPACT_ATOMS: atom_id res chain seq x y z
N MET A 1 19.59 -26.34 -12.84
CA MET A 1 18.83 -26.81 -11.64
C MET A 1 19.63 -26.60 -10.35
N GLU A 2 20.90 -27.01 -10.30
CA GLU A 2 21.72 -26.89 -9.09
C GLU A 2 21.94 -25.44 -8.62
N LYS A 3 22.23 -24.51 -9.53
CA LYS A 3 22.43 -23.09 -9.21
C LYS A 3 21.16 -22.39 -8.69
N ASN A 4 19.98 -22.65 -9.27
CA ASN A 4 18.71 -22.13 -8.78
C ASN A 4 18.44 -22.57 -7.34
N SER A 5 18.73 -23.83 -7.00
CA SER A 5 18.56 -24.32 -5.63
C SER A 5 19.50 -23.62 -4.64
N GLN A 6 20.73 -23.32 -5.05
CA GLN A 6 21.69 -22.60 -4.22
C GLN A 6 21.26 -21.12 -4.01
N ILE A 7 20.74 -20.46 -5.06
CA ILE A 7 20.17 -19.11 -4.93
C ILE A 7 18.99 -19.13 -3.95
N LEU A 8 18.05 -20.06 -4.13
CA LEU A 8 16.88 -20.18 -3.25
C LEU A 8 17.29 -20.44 -1.80
N GLN A 9 18.34 -21.25 -1.57
CA GLN A 9 18.82 -21.53 -0.21
C GLN A 9 19.28 -20.24 0.50
N ILE A 10 19.99 -19.35 -0.21
CA ILE A 10 20.37 -18.05 0.35
C ILE A 10 19.13 -17.17 0.54
N LEU A 11 18.23 -17.12 -0.43
CA LEU A 11 17.03 -16.28 -0.37
C LEU A 11 15.99 -16.77 0.66
N TYR A 12 16.12 -17.99 1.18
CA TYR A 12 15.34 -18.46 2.33
C TYR A 12 15.81 -17.87 3.66
N GLU A 13 16.97 -17.24 3.71
CA GLU A 13 17.33 -16.36 4.82
C GLU A 13 16.52 -15.07 4.74
N GLU A 14 16.00 -14.59 5.87
CA GLU A 14 15.17 -13.38 5.89
C GLU A 14 15.94 -12.15 5.42
N GLY A 15 15.32 -11.36 4.54
CA GLY A 15 15.78 -10.04 4.18
C GLY A 15 16.15 -9.87 2.70
N TRP A 16 16.80 -8.76 2.46
CA TRP A 16 17.26 -8.35 1.14
C TRP A 16 18.73 -8.73 0.94
N HIS A 17 19.02 -9.38 -0.17
CA HIS A 17 20.37 -9.77 -0.57
C HIS A 17 20.82 -8.91 -1.75
N SER A 18 21.99 -8.28 -1.64
CA SER A 18 22.53 -7.54 -2.77
C SER A 18 22.86 -8.47 -3.93
N ARG A 19 22.80 -7.99 -5.17
CA ARG A 19 23.15 -8.80 -6.33
C ARG A 19 24.62 -9.16 -6.34
N GLU A 20 25.46 -8.23 -5.88
CA GLU A 20 26.90 -8.41 -5.75
C GLU A 20 27.22 -9.53 -4.77
N ASP A 21 26.61 -9.54 -3.59
CA ASP A 21 26.79 -10.59 -2.59
C ASP A 21 26.33 -11.96 -3.09
N LEU A 22 25.15 -12.00 -3.76
CA LEU A 22 24.64 -13.24 -4.38
C LEU A 22 25.61 -13.78 -5.44
N ALA A 23 26.10 -12.92 -6.33
CA ALA A 23 27.05 -13.30 -7.37
C ALA A 23 28.35 -13.81 -6.76
N GLN A 24 28.90 -13.08 -5.77
CA GLN A 24 30.16 -13.44 -5.10
C GLN A 24 30.04 -14.77 -4.33
N ASN A 25 29.00 -14.95 -3.54
CA ASN A 25 28.78 -16.16 -2.73
C ASN A 25 28.59 -17.41 -3.59
N LEU A 26 28.07 -17.25 -4.80
CA LEU A 26 27.77 -18.35 -5.72
C LEU A 26 28.84 -18.53 -6.81
N GLY A 27 29.85 -17.66 -6.88
CA GLY A 27 30.85 -17.65 -7.93
C GLY A 27 30.24 -17.49 -9.32
N LEU A 28 29.24 -16.60 -9.46
CA LEU A 28 28.54 -16.30 -10.70
C LEU A 28 28.98 -14.95 -11.27
N GLU A 29 29.05 -14.86 -12.60
CA GLU A 29 29.08 -13.58 -13.27
C GLU A 29 27.68 -12.90 -13.19
N GLU A 30 27.64 -11.56 -13.23
CA GLU A 30 26.39 -10.79 -13.11
C GLU A 30 25.33 -11.20 -14.15
N ALA A 31 25.75 -11.43 -15.40
CA ALA A 31 24.87 -11.88 -16.47
C ALA A 31 24.26 -13.28 -16.21
N GLU A 32 25.06 -14.18 -15.63
CA GLU A 32 24.61 -15.51 -15.23
C GLU A 32 23.58 -15.45 -14.08
N LEU A 33 23.85 -14.62 -13.08
CA LEU A 33 22.92 -14.40 -11.98
C LEU A 33 21.59 -13.84 -12.50
N GLU A 34 21.64 -12.85 -13.41
CA GLU A 34 20.42 -12.27 -13.97
C GLU A 34 19.57 -13.29 -14.73
N GLU A 35 20.18 -14.19 -15.49
CA GLU A 35 19.47 -15.27 -16.19
C GLU A 35 18.80 -16.24 -15.20
N GLN A 36 19.51 -16.62 -14.13
CA GLN A 36 18.97 -17.49 -13.09
C GLN A 36 17.80 -16.82 -12.35
N LEU A 37 17.94 -15.54 -11.98
CA LEU A 37 16.88 -14.77 -11.32
C LEU A 37 15.65 -14.60 -12.20
N LYS A 38 15.81 -14.40 -13.52
CA LYS A 38 14.69 -14.40 -14.48
C LYS A 38 13.97 -15.75 -14.54
N SER A 39 14.71 -16.86 -14.47
CA SER A 39 14.12 -18.20 -14.39
C SER A 39 13.34 -18.37 -13.09
N LEU A 40 13.95 -18.03 -11.96
CA LEU A 40 13.35 -18.15 -10.64
C LEU A 40 12.09 -17.31 -10.49
N SER A 41 12.02 -16.09 -11.06
CA SER A 41 10.84 -15.24 -11.01
C SER A 41 9.63 -15.84 -11.72
N ARG A 42 9.83 -16.79 -12.65
CA ARG A 42 8.72 -17.51 -13.30
C ARG A 42 8.14 -18.60 -12.40
N GLU A 43 9.01 -19.23 -11.59
CA GLU A 43 8.65 -20.30 -10.66
C GLU A 43 8.17 -19.75 -9.32
N HIS A 44 8.73 -18.59 -8.93
CA HIS A 44 8.45 -17.86 -7.69
C HIS A 44 7.98 -16.42 -8.01
N PRO A 45 6.70 -16.20 -8.35
CA PRO A 45 6.17 -14.86 -8.67
C PRO A 45 6.30 -13.83 -7.53
N GLN A 46 6.48 -14.33 -6.29
CA GLN A 46 6.73 -13.51 -5.09
C GLN A 46 8.20 -13.09 -4.93
N LEU A 47 9.10 -13.49 -5.84
CA LEU A 47 10.50 -13.05 -5.82
C LEU A 47 10.60 -11.59 -6.24
N TRP A 48 11.01 -10.73 -5.31
CA TRP A 48 11.24 -9.33 -5.58
C TRP A 48 12.65 -9.06 -6.06
N GLN A 49 12.77 -8.25 -7.09
CA GLN A 49 14.01 -7.73 -7.61
C GLN A 49 13.88 -6.21 -7.73
N VAL A 50 14.51 -5.47 -6.82
CA VAL A 50 14.36 -4.00 -6.73
C VAL A 50 15.74 -3.35 -6.86
N PRO A 51 15.92 -2.44 -7.83
CA PRO A 51 17.18 -1.69 -7.97
C PRO A 51 17.55 -0.97 -6.67
N GLY A 52 18.78 -1.13 -6.22
CA GLY A 52 19.30 -0.53 -4.98
C GLY A 52 18.96 -1.28 -3.69
N LEU A 53 17.95 -2.16 -3.67
CA LEU A 53 17.68 -3.07 -2.56
C LEU A 53 18.26 -4.47 -2.80
N GLY A 54 18.22 -4.96 -4.04
CA GLY A 54 18.67 -6.30 -4.40
C GLY A 54 17.53 -7.28 -4.67
N VAL A 55 17.64 -8.47 -4.12
CA VAL A 55 16.72 -9.60 -4.31
C VAL A 55 16.19 -10.06 -2.96
N CYS A 56 14.90 -10.34 -2.86
CA CYS A 56 14.24 -10.86 -1.66
C CYS A 56 13.18 -11.88 -2.03
N LEU A 57 13.12 -12.99 -1.28
CA LEU A 57 12.02 -13.94 -1.32
C LEU A 57 11.27 -13.83 0.01
N PRO A 58 10.09 -13.16 0.06
CA PRO A 58 9.34 -12.99 1.29
C PRO A 58 8.98 -14.35 1.91
N GLN A 59 9.32 -14.53 3.18
CA GLN A 59 9.00 -15.76 3.92
C GLN A 59 7.53 -15.78 4.34
N ASP A 60 6.96 -14.60 4.63
CA ASP A 60 5.56 -14.42 4.94
C ASP A 60 4.94 -13.38 3.99
N PRO A 61 4.18 -13.81 2.98
CA PRO A 61 3.51 -12.90 2.04
C PRO A 61 2.36 -12.11 2.71
N HIS A 62 2.03 -12.41 3.96
CA HIS A 62 1.02 -11.71 4.74
C HIS A 62 1.59 -10.57 5.60
N ARG A 63 2.91 -10.41 5.67
CA ARG A 63 3.57 -9.28 6.32
C ARG A 63 4.00 -8.24 5.29
N TYR A 64 3.96 -6.98 5.70
CA TYR A 64 4.53 -5.90 4.91
C TYR A 64 6.05 -5.85 5.05
N ASP A 65 6.74 -5.65 3.94
CA ASP A 65 8.18 -5.33 3.94
C ASP A 65 8.35 -3.81 3.85
N GLN A 66 8.76 -3.20 4.96
CA GLN A 66 8.93 -1.74 5.04
C GLN A 66 9.95 -1.21 4.01
N LYS A 67 11.06 -1.92 3.78
CA LYS A 67 12.08 -1.49 2.80
C LYS A 67 11.53 -1.54 1.39
N LEU A 68 10.77 -2.57 1.07
CA LEU A 68 10.08 -2.68 -0.22
C LEU A 68 9.08 -1.55 -0.41
N LEU A 69 8.25 -1.29 0.60
CA LEU A 69 7.27 -0.21 0.58
C LEU A 69 7.94 1.15 0.36
N GLU A 70 9.02 1.47 1.09
CA GLU A 70 9.77 2.71 0.95
C GLU A 70 10.39 2.84 -0.46
N ALA A 71 10.99 1.78 -0.98
CA ALA A 71 11.55 1.77 -2.33
C ALA A 71 10.48 1.94 -3.42
N LEU A 72 9.36 1.23 -3.30
CA LEU A 72 8.27 1.29 -4.27
C LEU A 72 7.47 2.60 -4.16
N SER A 73 7.28 3.14 -2.96
CA SER A 73 6.56 4.40 -2.76
C SER A 73 7.42 5.64 -3.00
N GLY A 74 8.75 5.51 -2.89
CA GLY A 74 9.69 6.62 -3.04
C GLY A 74 9.75 7.55 -1.84
N GLY A 75 9.43 7.06 -0.62
CA GLY A 75 9.50 7.82 0.61
C GLY A 75 9.25 6.97 1.85
N PRO A 76 9.44 7.55 3.05
CA PRO A 76 9.32 6.80 4.29
C PRO A 76 7.89 6.32 4.54
N VAL A 77 7.77 5.08 5.03
CA VAL A 77 6.50 4.44 5.40
C VAL A 77 6.65 3.85 6.79
N GLU A 78 5.79 4.25 7.72
CA GLU A 78 5.73 3.66 9.05
C GLU A 78 4.77 2.46 9.03
N VAL A 79 5.31 1.25 9.28
CA VAL A 79 4.56 0.00 9.26
C VAL A 79 4.34 -0.53 10.66
N HIS A 80 3.11 -0.93 10.97
CA HIS A 80 2.71 -1.52 12.24
C HIS A 80 2.04 -2.89 12.04
N GLU A 81 2.35 -3.84 12.89
CA GLU A 81 1.63 -5.13 12.93
C GLU A 81 0.17 -4.90 13.40
N SER A 82 -0.01 -4.08 14.44
CA SER A 82 -1.33 -3.77 15.00
C SER A 82 -1.36 -2.38 15.62
N LEU A 83 -2.48 -1.69 15.46
CA LEU A 83 -2.75 -0.41 16.10
C LEU A 83 -4.25 -0.14 16.18
N GLY A 84 -4.66 0.94 16.85
CA GLY A 84 -6.06 1.35 16.93
C GLY A 84 -6.59 1.79 15.56
N SER A 85 -5.98 2.84 15.01
CA SER A 85 -6.32 3.38 13.68
C SER A 85 -5.11 4.10 13.08
N THR A 86 -4.83 3.85 11.81
CA THR A 86 -3.74 4.53 11.06
C THR A 86 -3.95 6.04 11.01
N ASN A 87 -5.20 6.53 10.96
CA ASN A 87 -5.49 7.97 11.03
C ASN A 87 -5.06 8.60 12.36
N ASP A 88 -5.17 7.87 13.49
CA ASP A 88 -4.75 8.40 14.79
C ASP A 88 -3.24 8.52 14.87
N VAL A 89 -2.51 7.52 14.39
CA VAL A 89 -1.04 7.57 14.33
C VAL A 89 -0.59 8.68 13.37
N ALA A 90 -1.19 8.81 12.20
CA ALA A 90 -0.87 9.91 11.29
C ALA A 90 -1.12 11.29 11.91
N ARG A 91 -2.18 11.45 12.71
CA ARG A 91 -2.47 12.69 13.48
C ARG A 91 -1.41 12.93 14.55
N GLU A 92 -0.97 11.90 15.24
CA GLU A 92 0.11 12.00 16.22
C GLU A 92 1.41 12.44 15.54
N ARG A 93 1.78 11.84 14.41
CA ARG A 93 2.97 12.21 13.62
C ARG A 93 2.91 13.67 13.14
N PHE A 94 1.72 14.14 12.70
CA PHE A 94 1.52 15.56 12.41
C PHE A 94 1.82 16.45 13.62
N GLY A 95 1.35 16.09 14.80
CA GLY A 95 1.67 16.79 16.07
C GLY A 95 3.16 16.84 16.38
N GLN A 96 3.91 15.82 15.96
CA GLN A 96 5.37 15.70 16.10
C GLN A 96 6.14 16.40 14.96
N GLY A 97 5.46 17.06 14.03
CA GLY A 97 6.08 17.83 12.94
C GLY A 97 6.25 17.07 11.63
N ALA A 98 5.62 15.89 11.48
CA ALA A 98 5.63 15.18 10.22
C ALA A 98 5.02 16.03 9.09
N GLY A 99 5.60 15.92 7.89
CA GLY A 99 5.26 16.71 6.71
C GLY A 99 4.38 15.97 5.70
N HIS A 100 4.28 16.60 4.53
CA HIS A 100 3.55 16.08 3.38
C HIS A 100 4.05 14.69 2.97
N GLY A 101 3.11 13.78 2.69
CA GLY A 101 3.41 12.44 2.21
C GLY A 101 3.77 11.42 3.30
N THR A 102 3.80 11.82 4.59
CA THR A 102 3.98 10.87 5.68
C THR A 102 2.91 9.79 5.62
N ALA A 103 3.34 8.54 5.50
CA ALA A 103 2.46 7.39 5.34
C ALA A 103 2.54 6.45 6.56
N VAL A 104 1.40 6.03 7.05
CA VAL A 104 1.23 5.06 8.13
C VAL A 104 0.42 3.88 7.60
N LEU A 105 0.95 2.68 7.74
CA LEU A 105 0.34 1.44 7.30
C LEU A 105 0.21 0.47 8.47
N ALA A 106 -0.89 -0.24 8.55
CA ALA A 106 -1.09 -1.29 9.55
C ALA A 106 -1.51 -2.60 8.90
N ASP A 107 -1.04 -3.71 9.46
CA ASP A 107 -1.54 -5.02 9.07
C ASP A 107 -2.92 -5.30 9.66
N TYR A 108 -3.14 -4.88 10.91
CA TYR A 108 -4.42 -5.04 11.62
C TYR A 108 -4.81 -3.73 12.34
N GLN A 109 -6.11 -3.39 12.32
CA GLN A 109 -6.65 -2.29 13.13
C GLN A 109 -7.69 -2.80 14.13
N THR A 110 -7.48 -2.49 15.42
CA THR A 110 -8.43 -2.84 16.49
C THR A 110 -9.65 -1.90 16.53
N ALA A 111 -9.51 -0.68 16.00
CA ALA A 111 -10.55 0.36 16.00
C ALA A 111 -10.61 1.09 14.64
N GLY A 112 -10.59 0.32 13.54
CA GLY A 112 -10.73 0.87 12.19
C GLY A 112 -12.03 1.68 12.05
N ARG A 113 -11.94 2.90 11.48
CA ARG A 113 -13.04 3.83 11.37
C ARG A 113 -13.47 4.09 9.95
N GLY A 114 -14.78 4.24 9.79
CA GLY A 114 -15.43 4.82 8.63
C GLY A 114 -16.11 6.15 8.96
N ARG A 115 -16.77 6.73 7.98
CA ARG A 115 -17.53 7.98 8.16
C ARG A 115 -18.71 7.79 9.13
N MET A 116 -19.11 8.88 9.80
CA MET A 116 -20.29 8.92 10.70
C MET A 116 -20.21 7.90 11.85
N GLY A 117 -19.01 7.66 12.38
CA GLY A 117 -18.80 6.75 13.51
C GLY A 117 -18.94 5.26 13.20
N ARG A 118 -19.04 4.89 11.93
CA ARG A 118 -19.06 3.47 11.53
C ARG A 118 -17.69 2.84 11.72
N SER A 119 -17.64 1.55 12.02
CA SER A 119 -16.42 0.77 12.02
C SER A 119 -16.05 0.34 10.60
N PHE A 120 -14.76 0.11 10.38
CA PHE A 120 -14.21 -0.56 9.19
C PHE A 120 -13.52 -1.84 9.63
N ALA A 121 -14.00 -3.00 9.19
CA ALA A 121 -13.39 -4.29 9.49
C ALA A 121 -11.98 -4.35 8.90
N SER A 122 -10.98 -4.61 9.73
CA SER A 122 -9.56 -4.54 9.35
C SER A 122 -8.79 -5.79 9.78
N PRO A 123 -9.17 -7.01 9.30
CA PRO A 123 -8.48 -8.23 9.67
C PRO A 123 -7.03 -8.26 9.16
N GLY A 124 -6.12 -8.84 9.95
CA GLY A 124 -4.70 -8.92 9.62
C GLY A 124 -4.39 -9.78 8.40
N GLY A 125 -3.25 -9.50 7.75
CA GLY A 125 -2.70 -10.32 6.67
C GLY A 125 -3.41 -10.22 5.32
N THR A 126 -4.53 -9.51 5.20
CA THR A 126 -5.43 -9.65 4.04
C THR A 126 -5.87 -8.33 3.40
N GLY A 127 -5.99 -7.29 4.18
CA GLY A 127 -6.41 -5.95 3.73
C GLY A 127 -5.25 -4.97 3.62
N ILE A 128 -5.55 -3.75 3.17
CA ILE A 128 -4.64 -2.61 3.19
C ILE A 128 -5.30 -1.53 4.04
N TYR A 129 -4.63 -1.11 5.11
CA TYR A 129 -5.10 -0.06 6.02
C TYR A 129 -4.03 1.00 6.10
N LEU A 130 -4.26 2.09 5.40
CA LEU A 130 -3.26 3.12 5.08
C LEU A 130 -3.82 4.49 5.44
N SER A 131 -2.97 5.35 5.99
CA SER A 131 -3.22 6.79 6.11
C SER A 131 -2.04 7.59 5.57
N VAL A 132 -2.33 8.61 4.76
CA VAL A 132 -1.32 9.54 4.23
C VAL A 132 -1.66 10.96 4.70
N LEU A 133 -0.67 11.65 5.26
CA LEU A 133 -0.76 13.05 5.65
C LEU A 133 -0.44 13.96 4.46
N LEU A 134 -1.34 14.84 4.13
CA LEU A 134 -1.20 15.82 3.05
C LEU A 134 -1.19 17.23 3.64
N THR A 135 -0.11 17.98 3.40
CA THR A 135 0.05 19.38 3.87
C THR A 135 0.27 20.36 2.71
N ASP A 136 0.04 19.92 1.47
CA ASP A 136 0.13 20.74 0.26
C ASP A 136 -0.95 21.83 0.27
N SER A 137 -0.60 23.07 -0.12
CA SER A 137 -1.50 24.22 -0.07
C SER A 137 -2.75 24.04 -0.94
N ALA A 138 -2.59 23.49 -2.15
CA ALA A 138 -3.73 23.24 -3.04
C ALA A 138 -4.72 22.22 -2.45
N VAL A 139 -4.19 21.20 -1.73
CA VAL A 139 -5.01 20.21 -1.01
C VAL A 139 -5.81 20.90 0.10
N LEU A 140 -5.21 21.84 0.83
CA LEU A 140 -5.89 22.57 1.91
C LEU A 140 -6.95 23.52 1.38
N GLU A 141 -6.65 24.26 0.31
CA GLU A 141 -7.57 25.19 -0.33
C GLU A 141 -8.77 24.48 -0.96
N GLN A 142 -8.56 23.31 -1.54
CA GLN A 142 -9.58 22.51 -2.21
C GLN A 142 -9.99 21.27 -1.38
N SER A 143 -10.02 21.41 -0.06
CA SER A 143 -10.25 20.29 0.89
C SER A 143 -11.51 19.48 0.59
N HIS A 144 -12.55 20.09 0.03
CA HIS A 144 -13.79 19.42 -0.37
C HIS A 144 -13.62 18.45 -1.56
N LEU A 145 -12.56 18.60 -2.36
CA LEU A 145 -12.23 17.71 -3.49
C LEU A 145 -11.33 16.55 -3.09
N VAL A 146 -10.73 16.57 -1.90
CA VAL A 146 -9.72 15.57 -1.49
C VAL A 146 -10.31 14.15 -1.46
N THR A 147 -11.51 13.96 -0.89
CA THR A 147 -12.12 12.63 -0.83
C THR A 147 -12.42 12.05 -2.22
N PRO A 148 -13.09 12.76 -3.15
CA PRO A 148 -13.31 12.22 -4.50
C PRO A 148 -12.01 12.06 -5.31
N ALA A 149 -11.01 12.94 -5.13
CA ALA A 149 -9.70 12.77 -5.76
C ALA A 149 -8.98 11.52 -5.25
N ALA A 150 -9.00 11.28 -3.93
CA ALA A 150 -8.47 10.06 -3.34
C ALA A 150 -9.17 8.79 -3.87
N ALA A 151 -10.47 8.85 -4.12
CA ALA A 151 -11.20 7.74 -4.74
C ALA A 151 -10.71 7.46 -6.18
N VAL A 152 -10.46 8.50 -6.97
CA VAL A 152 -9.89 8.35 -8.33
C VAL A 152 -8.49 7.76 -8.28
N VAL A 153 -7.62 8.26 -7.40
CA VAL A 153 -6.28 7.71 -7.17
C VAL A 153 -6.35 6.24 -6.80
N ALA A 154 -7.22 5.88 -5.85
CA ALA A 154 -7.36 4.50 -5.39
C ALA A 154 -7.84 3.56 -6.50
N VAL A 155 -8.81 3.98 -7.33
CA VAL A 155 -9.24 3.21 -8.51
C VAL A 155 -8.06 2.96 -9.44
N ARG A 156 -7.32 4.02 -9.82
CA ARG A 156 -6.17 3.90 -10.73
C ARG A 156 -5.07 2.96 -10.19
N ALA A 157 -4.78 3.05 -8.89
CA ALA A 157 -3.78 2.21 -8.26
C ALA A 157 -4.20 0.73 -8.26
N LEU A 158 -5.45 0.45 -7.87
CA LEU A 158 -5.95 -0.92 -7.73
C LEU A 158 -6.25 -1.61 -9.07
N GLU A 159 -6.76 -0.89 -10.08
CA GLU A 159 -7.04 -1.47 -11.40
C GLU A 159 -5.78 -1.93 -12.15
N ARG A 160 -4.60 -1.43 -11.79
CA ARG A 160 -3.32 -1.92 -12.35
C ARG A 160 -2.96 -3.33 -11.88
N LEU A 161 -3.48 -3.76 -10.74
CA LEU A 161 -3.16 -5.01 -10.07
C LEU A 161 -4.29 -6.03 -10.11
N THR A 162 -5.40 -5.67 -10.76
CA THR A 162 -6.59 -6.51 -10.77
C THR A 162 -7.24 -6.56 -12.17
N ARG A 163 -8.08 -7.56 -12.39
CA ARG A 163 -9.01 -7.62 -13.53
C ARG A 163 -10.37 -7.00 -13.20
N ALA A 164 -10.48 -6.40 -12.00
CA ALA A 164 -11.71 -5.77 -11.54
C ALA A 164 -11.99 -4.47 -12.30
N ARG A 165 -13.26 -4.20 -12.57
CA ARG A 165 -13.73 -2.85 -12.87
C ARG A 165 -14.23 -2.24 -11.56
N ILE A 166 -13.58 -1.17 -11.12
CA ILE A 166 -13.84 -0.54 -9.83
C ILE A 166 -14.65 0.73 -10.05
N GLY A 167 -15.85 0.75 -9.49
CA GLY A 167 -16.73 1.92 -9.50
C GLY A 167 -16.59 2.75 -8.22
N ILE A 168 -16.78 4.06 -8.35
CA ILE A 168 -16.84 4.98 -7.22
C ILE A 168 -18.31 5.19 -6.85
N LYS A 169 -18.69 4.76 -5.65
CA LYS A 169 -19.95 5.17 -5.04
C LYS A 169 -19.70 6.45 -4.27
N TRP A 170 -20.23 7.53 -4.82
CA TRP A 170 -20.05 8.88 -4.32
C TRP A 170 -20.31 8.95 -2.80
N VAL A 171 -19.41 9.47 -2.01
CA VAL A 171 -18.18 10.23 -2.38
C VAL A 171 -16.89 9.46 -2.03
N ASN A 172 -16.99 8.35 -1.26
CA ASN A 172 -15.87 7.80 -0.51
C ASN A 172 -15.77 6.27 -0.52
N ASP A 173 -16.63 5.58 -1.24
CA ASP A 173 -16.65 4.13 -1.25
C ASP A 173 -16.30 3.59 -2.65
N LEU A 174 -15.47 2.55 -2.70
CA LEU A 174 -15.19 1.83 -3.95
C LEU A 174 -15.95 0.52 -3.97
N PHE A 175 -16.48 0.20 -5.13
CA PHE A 175 -17.31 -0.97 -5.37
C PHE A 175 -16.78 -1.81 -6.53
N CYS A 176 -16.83 -3.12 -6.38
CA CYS A 176 -16.61 -4.09 -7.43
C CYS A 176 -17.73 -5.15 -7.37
N SER A 177 -18.31 -5.49 -8.52
CA SER A 177 -19.38 -6.49 -8.61
C SER A 177 -20.52 -6.28 -7.60
N GLY A 178 -20.91 -5.02 -7.40
CA GLY A 178 -22.02 -4.65 -6.50
C GLY A 178 -21.70 -4.64 -5.01
N LYS A 179 -20.48 -5.01 -4.59
CA LYS A 179 -20.04 -5.03 -3.19
C LYS A 179 -18.99 -3.96 -2.91
N LYS A 180 -19.01 -3.42 -1.68
CA LYS A 180 -18.02 -2.45 -1.22
C LYS A 180 -16.69 -3.13 -0.95
N ILE A 181 -15.63 -2.72 -1.67
CA ILE A 181 -14.27 -3.24 -1.54
C ILE A 181 -13.33 -2.28 -0.81
N SER A 182 -13.67 -1.00 -0.72
CA SER A 182 -12.84 0.01 -0.06
C SER A 182 -13.68 1.14 0.50
N GLY A 183 -13.16 1.78 1.56
CA GLY A 183 -13.70 3.00 2.14
C GLY A 183 -12.61 4.03 2.36
N ILE A 184 -12.92 5.29 2.14
CA ILE A 184 -12.01 6.43 2.29
C ILE A 184 -12.54 7.34 3.39
N LEU A 185 -11.66 7.72 4.34
CA LEU A 185 -11.95 8.63 5.43
C LEU A 185 -10.94 9.77 5.46
N THR A 186 -11.38 10.98 5.12
CA THR A 186 -10.56 12.19 5.19
C THR A 186 -10.85 12.94 6.48
N GLU A 187 -9.79 13.35 7.19
CA GLU A 187 -9.87 14.10 8.44
C GLU A 187 -8.92 15.30 8.39
N ALA A 188 -9.43 16.50 8.67
CA ALA A 188 -8.59 17.67 8.78
C ALA A 188 -7.79 17.67 10.09
N VAL A 189 -6.54 18.13 10.04
CA VAL A 189 -5.73 18.44 11.20
C VAL A 189 -5.49 19.94 11.28
N VAL A 190 -5.50 20.47 12.50
CA VAL A 190 -5.49 21.92 12.76
C VAL A 190 -4.25 22.27 13.56
N ARG A 191 -3.61 23.39 13.20
CA ARG A 191 -2.54 24.02 13.98
C ARG A 191 -2.90 25.49 14.20
N GLU A 192 -2.84 25.92 15.45
CA GLU A 192 -3.17 27.33 15.82
C GLU A 192 -4.56 27.79 15.31
N GLY A 193 -5.54 26.88 15.34
CA GLY A 193 -6.92 27.18 14.93
C GLY A 193 -7.15 27.20 13.41
N LYS A 194 -6.14 26.88 12.58
CA LYS A 194 -6.26 26.84 11.12
C LYS A 194 -6.04 25.44 10.57
N PRO A 195 -6.74 25.03 9.50
CA PRO A 195 -6.41 23.80 8.79
C PRO A 195 -4.95 23.82 8.33
N ALA A 196 -4.20 22.78 8.71
CA ALA A 196 -2.77 22.68 8.44
C ALA A 196 -2.36 21.36 7.79
N GLY A 197 -3.32 20.45 7.61
CA GLY A 197 -3.14 19.21 6.88
C GLY A 197 -4.46 18.45 6.76
N ILE A 198 -4.47 17.45 5.89
CA ILE A 198 -5.54 16.49 5.72
C ILE A 198 -4.94 15.10 5.79
N ILE A 199 -5.50 14.26 6.65
CA ILE A 199 -5.18 12.84 6.71
C ILE A 199 -6.18 12.11 5.80
N VAL A 200 -5.67 11.36 4.84
CA VAL A 200 -6.46 10.51 3.95
C VAL A 200 -6.28 9.07 4.37
N GLY A 201 -7.26 8.51 5.07
CA GLY A 201 -7.32 7.10 5.42
C GLY A 201 -8.00 6.29 4.31
N ILE A 202 -7.39 5.19 3.90
CA ILE A 202 -7.95 4.24 2.94
C ILE A 202 -7.90 2.84 3.53
N GLY A 203 -9.07 2.19 3.62
CA GLY A 203 -9.19 0.76 3.89
C GLY A 203 -9.56 0.02 2.61
N VAL A 204 -8.80 -1.03 2.25
CA VAL A 204 -9.09 -1.88 1.09
C VAL A 204 -9.19 -3.33 1.52
N ASN A 205 -10.26 -3.99 1.17
CA ASN A 205 -10.40 -5.44 1.26
C ASN A 205 -9.66 -6.06 0.06
N PHE A 206 -8.33 -6.21 0.15
CA PHE A 206 -7.49 -6.61 -0.98
C PHE A 206 -7.60 -8.10 -1.27
N ALA A 207 -7.15 -8.94 -0.34
CA ALA A 207 -7.22 -10.40 -0.42
C ALA A 207 -8.08 -10.99 0.71
N THR A 208 -8.94 -10.16 1.32
CA THR A 208 -9.71 -10.53 2.51
C THR A 208 -10.73 -11.62 2.19
N PRO A 209 -10.71 -12.75 2.90
CA PRO A 209 -11.69 -13.81 2.75
C PRO A 209 -13.11 -13.32 3.09
N PRO A 210 -14.15 -13.81 2.40
CA PRO A 210 -15.53 -13.38 2.62
C PRO A 210 -16.02 -13.58 4.07
N GLU A 211 -15.56 -14.61 4.75
CA GLU A 211 -15.92 -14.93 6.13
C GLU A 211 -15.41 -13.91 7.17
N LEU A 212 -14.40 -13.10 6.80
CA LEU A 212 -13.89 -12.01 7.63
C LEU A 212 -14.52 -10.66 7.32
N LEU A 213 -15.47 -10.61 6.38
CA LEU A 213 -16.12 -9.39 5.93
C LEU A 213 -17.61 -9.36 6.31
N PRO A 214 -18.16 -8.16 6.58
CA PRO A 214 -19.61 -7.99 6.61
C PRO A 214 -20.25 -8.41 5.28
N GLU A 215 -21.50 -8.90 5.31
CA GLU A 215 -22.22 -9.39 4.13
C GLU A 215 -22.30 -8.38 2.96
N VAL A 216 -22.38 -7.09 3.30
CA VAL A 216 -22.43 -5.98 2.31
C VAL A 216 -21.07 -5.61 1.71
N ALA A 217 -19.99 -6.16 2.25
CA ALA A 217 -18.63 -5.92 1.77
C ALA A 217 -18.18 -7.02 0.79
N GLY A 218 -17.22 -6.67 -0.04
CA GLY A 218 -16.52 -7.59 -0.94
C GLY A 218 -15.03 -7.40 -0.85
N SER A 219 -14.30 -8.20 -1.61
CA SER A 219 -12.84 -8.19 -1.70
C SER A 219 -12.40 -8.21 -3.16
N LEU A 220 -11.16 -7.78 -3.41
CA LEU A 220 -10.51 -7.91 -4.71
C LEU A 220 -9.87 -9.29 -4.94
N ARG A 221 -9.90 -10.17 -3.94
CA ARG A 221 -9.22 -11.47 -3.94
C ARG A 221 -9.35 -12.25 -5.24
N ASP A 222 -10.57 -12.41 -5.75
CA ASP A 222 -10.86 -13.21 -6.96
C ASP A 222 -10.52 -12.47 -8.27
N PHE A 223 -10.14 -11.22 -8.17
CA PHE A 223 -9.81 -10.35 -9.30
C PHE A 223 -8.31 -10.03 -9.39
N LEU A 224 -7.50 -10.43 -8.41
CA LEU A 224 -6.08 -10.14 -8.39
C LEU A 224 -5.37 -10.74 -9.61
N LEU A 225 -4.45 -9.98 -10.19
CA LEU A 225 -3.54 -10.49 -11.21
C LEU A 225 -2.50 -11.42 -10.57
N PRO A 226 -1.96 -12.40 -11.31
CA PRO A 226 -0.86 -13.21 -10.83
C PRO A 226 0.32 -12.33 -10.37
N GLY A 227 0.83 -12.57 -9.17
CA GLY A 227 1.93 -11.82 -8.58
C GLY A 227 1.55 -10.48 -7.94
N ALA A 228 0.28 -10.05 -8.01
CA ALA A 228 -0.17 -8.84 -7.32
C ALA A 228 0.01 -8.97 -5.80
N SER A 229 0.71 -8.02 -5.18
CA SER A 229 0.99 -8.02 -3.75
C SER A 229 0.33 -6.84 -3.02
N ARG A 230 0.16 -6.99 -1.70
CA ARG A 230 -0.33 -5.91 -0.84
C ARG A 230 0.65 -4.74 -0.77
N ASP A 231 1.97 -5.04 -0.76
CA ASP A 231 3.02 -4.02 -0.75
C ASP A 231 2.97 -3.14 -2.00
N GLU A 232 2.85 -3.77 -3.18
CA GLU A 232 2.75 -3.04 -4.44
C GLU A 232 1.50 -2.15 -4.49
N ALA A 233 0.36 -2.68 -4.04
CA ALA A 233 -0.89 -1.93 -3.97
C ALA A 233 -0.80 -0.77 -2.97
N ALA A 234 -0.25 -1.00 -1.77
CA ALA A 234 -0.07 0.03 -0.76
C ALA A 234 0.90 1.12 -1.24
N ALA A 235 2.04 0.75 -1.83
CA ALA A 235 2.99 1.69 -2.40
C ALA A 235 2.40 2.53 -3.53
N ALA A 236 1.59 1.93 -4.41
CA ALA A 236 0.89 2.64 -5.48
C ALA A 236 -0.13 3.65 -4.92
N LEU A 237 -0.87 3.28 -3.87
CA LEU A 237 -1.78 4.17 -3.16
C LEU A 237 -1.04 5.34 -2.51
N ILE A 238 0.08 5.09 -1.82
CA ILE A 238 0.91 6.12 -1.18
C ILE A 238 1.39 7.14 -2.21
N ARG A 239 2.01 6.67 -3.31
CA ARG A 239 2.47 7.55 -4.40
C ARG A 239 1.33 8.37 -4.98
N GLY A 240 0.22 7.72 -5.32
CA GLY A 240 -0.90 8.40 -5.91
C GLY A 240 -1.50 9.47 -5.00
N LEU A 241 -1.62 9.21 -3.69
CA LEU A 241 -2.11 10.18 -2.73
C LEU A 241 -1.14 11.34 -2.53
N ARG A 242 0.18 11.06 -2.46
CA ARG A 242 1.20 12.07 -2.23
C ARG A 242 1.45 12.91 -3.46
N ASP A 243 1.57 12.29 -4.63
CA ASP A 243 2.10 12.95 -5.84
C ASP A 243 0.98 13.33 -6.84
N GLU A 244 -0.01 12.44 -7.08
CA GLU A 244 -1.05 12.69 -8.10
C GLU A 244 -2.25 13.49 -7.56
N LEU A 245 -2.64 13.26 -6.29
CA LEU A 245 -3.83 13.90 -5.73
C LEU A 245 -3.73 15.43 -5.70
N PRO A 246 -2.60 16.05 -5.30
CA PRO A 246 -2.47 17.51 -5.34
C PRO A 246 -2.71 18.10 -6.74
N ASP A 247 -2.24 17.42 -7.78
CA ASP A 247 -2.45 17.87 -9.16
C ASP A 247 -3.91 17.71 -9.60
N LEU A 248 -4.59 16.62 -9.18
CA LEU A 248 -6.00 16.42 -9.48
C LEU A 248 -6.90 17.49 -8.88
N VAL A 249 -6.57 18.01 -7.69
CA VAL A 249 -7.35 19.09 -7.08
C VAL A 249 -7.03 20.46 -7.68
N ARG A 250 -5.78 20.70 -8.14
CA ARG A 250 -5.37 21.95 -8.85
C ARG A 250 -6.06 22.13 -10.20
N GLN A 251 -6.21 21.06 -10.98
CA GLN A 251 -6.75 21.13 -12.35
C GLN A 251 -8.22 21.54 -12.45
N ARG A 252 -8.91 21.69 -11.33
CA ARG A 252 -10.34 22.06 -11.26
C ARG A 252 -10.60 23.44 -10.66
N SER A 253 -9.54 24.23 -10.43
CA SER A 253 -9.63 25.64 -9.98
C SER A 253 -9.64 26.64 -11.15
#